data_de4f877f0d6051b146754ca15f0ae77a
#
_entry.id   de4f877f0d6051b146754ca15f0ae77a
#
_cell.length_a   1.000
_cell.length_b   1.000
_cell.length_c   1.000
_cell.angle_alpha   90.00
_cell.angle_beta   90.00
_cell.angle_gamma   90.00
#
_symmetry.space_group_name_H-M   'P 1'
#
loop_
_entity.id
_entity.type
_entity.pdbx_description
1 polymer ?
#
loop_
_entity_poly.entity_id
_entity_poly.type
_entity_poly.pdbx_seq_one_letter_code
_entity_poly.pdbx_strand_id
1 'polypeptide(L)'
;MDKATPKDAPASRRGKARAAGRAGTREPRAAEPARAQPTQARARFTLEAIVGAADELLRTQGVEAVTTRNVAARAGVSVGALYQYFPNKEAILIEISKRIMDEASVAASPELFRLHRQSLDELLQALFHRTVHTEKRLFSLGKDFYRRYARQMQFGRAQGLGRGDCTSEQLVANMARLLHQHADAVGEADTELAAFMLVRGMRILLATLVEERPELLDSPSLVPMLVRIARAMTDARLEEGAGHDGGVTASP
;
A
#
# COMPACT_ATOMS: atom_id res chain seq x y z
N MET A 1 71.77 -14.27 23.98
CA MET A 1 72.83 -14.91 23.14
C MET A 1 72.36 -14.71 21.73
N ASP A 2 72.82 -13.77 21.16
CA ASP A 2 73.97 -13.52 20.30
C ASP A 2 73.56 -13.53 18.85
N LYS A 3 73.59 -12.36 18.26
CA LYS A 3 74.49 -11.83 17.22
C LYS A 3 74.08 -12.19 15.82
N ALA A 4 74.15 -11.46 14.80
CA ALA A 4 74.58 -10.09 14.50
C ALA A 4 74.36 -9.88 12.99
N THR A 5 74.10 -8.66 12.64
CA THR A 5 74.29 -7.96 11.34
C THR A 5 75.79 -8.09 10.87
N PRO A 6 76.22 -7.55 9.73
CA PRO A 6 75.61 -6.79 8.61
C PRO A 6 76.36 -6.96 7.25
N LYS A 7 76.16 -5.95 6.33
CA LYS A 7 77.03 -5.52 5.19
C LYS A 7 76.69 -6.06 3.82
N ASP A 8 76.68 -5.36 2.68
CA ASP A 8 77.19 -4.03 2.28
C ASP A 8 76.58 -3.68 0.92
N ALA A 9 76.38 -2.42 0.71
CA ALA A 9 76.23 -1.80 -0.64
C ALA A 9 77.63 -1.62 -1.23
N PRO A 10 77.90 -1.28 -2.50
CA PRO A 10 77.41 -0.04 -3.13
C PRO A 10 77.39 0.01 -4.70
N ALA A 11 76.96 1.18 -5.17
CA ALA A 11 77.38 1.99 -6.32
C ALA A 11 76.82 1.74 -7.74
N SER A 12 75.98 2.69 -8.21
CA SER A 12 76.38 3.82 -9.05
C SER A 12 76.51 3.58 -10.56
N ARG A 13 75.65 4.25 -11.35
CA ARG A 13 75.99 5.18 -12.44
C ARG A 13 74.80 5.54 -13.33
N ARG A 14 74.53 6.84 -13.36
CA ARG A 14 74.31 7.76 -14.51
C ARG A 14 73.60 7.15 -15.74
N GLY A 15 72.51 7.69 -16.20
CA GLY A 15 72.17 9.05 -16.57
C GLY A 15 71.66 9.04 -18.00
N LYS A 16 70.50 9.63 -18.24
CA LYS A 16 70.23 10.49 -19.38
C LYS A 16 68.79 10.98 -19.39
N ALA A 17 68.70 12.26 -19.29
CA ALA A 17 67.52 13.02 -19.57
C ALA A 17 67.11 12.89 -21.02
N ARG A 18 65.82 12.82 -21.31
CA ARG A 18 65.22 13.46 -22.49
C ARG A 18 63.68 13.56 -22.39
N ALA A 19 63.31 14.80 -22.48
CA ALA A 19 62.21 15.37 -23.24
C ALA A 19 60.78 15.27 -22.70
N ALA A 20 60.31 16.41 -22.38
CA ALA A 20 58.95 16.88 -22.24
C ALA A 20 58.02 16.35 -23.37
N GLY A 21 56.87 15.85 -22.95
CA GLY A 21 55.77 15.51 -23.86
C GLY A 21 54.44 15.74 -23.17
N ARG A 22 53.88 16.91 -23.42
CA ARG A 22 52.47 17.32 -23.34
C ARG A 22 51.57 16.62 -22.34
N ALA A 23 51.24 17.32 -21.25
CA ALA A 23 50.08 17.13 -20.45
C ALA A 23 48.80 17.32 -21.29
N GLY A 24 48.18 16.23 -21.71
CA GLY A 24 46.82 16.22 -22.18
C GLY A 24 45.91 16.21 -20.95
N THR A 25 45.24 17.28 -20.66
CA THR A 25 44.15 17.41 -19.72
C THR A 25 43.03 16.48 -20.16
N ARG A 26 42.99 15.29 -19.54
CA ARG A 26 41.87 14.36 -19.68
C ARG A 26 40.74 14.93 -18.86
N GLU A 27 39.73 15.51 -19.52
CA GLU A 27 38.46 15.87 -18.84
C GLU A 27 37.90 14.65 -18.10
N PRO A 28 37.35 14.83 -16.89
CA PRO A 28 36.71 13.74 -16.18
C PRO A 28 35.45 13.33 -16.95
N ARG A 29 35.51 12.16 -17.54
CA ARG A 29 34.38 11.49 -18.18
C ARG A 29 33.28 11.40 -17.12
N ALA A 30 32.12 12.04 -17.39
CA ALA A 30 30.94 11.96 -16.56
C ALA A 30 30.67 10.50 -16.19
N ALA A 31 30.53 10.23 -14.90
CA ALA A 31 30.19 8.90 -14.41
C ALA A 31 28.84 8.51 -15.00
N GLU A 32 28.83 7.55 -15.91
CA GLU A 32 27.58 6.90 -16.35
C GLU A 32 26.87 6.36 -15.10
N PRO A 33 25.55 6.56 -14.98
CA PRO A 33 24.80 6.00 -13.87
C PRO A 33 25.00 4.49 -13.85
N ALA A 34 25.35 3.95 -12.70
CA ALA A 34 25.59 2.53 -12.50
C ALA A 34 24.42 1.72 -13.08
N ARG A 35 24.67 0.94 -14.14
CA ARG A 35 23.70 0.00 -14.70
C ARG A 35 23.25 -0.90 -13.58
N ALA A 36 21.95 -0.89 -13.26
CA ALA A 36 21.35 -1.77 -12.28
C ALA A 36 21.88 -3.20 -12.53
N GLN A 37 22.46 -3.81 -11.50
CA GLN A 37 23.18 -5.07 -11.67
C GLN A 37 22.25 -6.12 -12.30
N PRO A 38 22.65 -6.85 -13.35
CA PRO A 38 21.82 -7.81 -14.07
C PRO A 38 21.16 -8.87 -13.17
N THR A 39 21.79 -9.17 -12.05
CA THR A 39 21.29 -10.09 -11.01
C THR A 39 20.06 -9.56 -10.30
N GLN A 40 20.00 -8.26 -9.97
CA GLN A 40 18.82 -7.66 -9.30
C GLN A 40 17.62 -7.57 -10.25
N ALA A 41 17.83 -7.21 -11.51
CA ALA A 41 16.77 -7.16 -12.51
C ALA A 41 16.16 -8.56 -12.74
N ARG A 42 17.00 -9.60 -12.84
CA ARG A 42 16.54 -10.99 -12.99
C ARG A 42 15.80 -11.50 -11.75
N ALA A 43 16.29 -11.17 -10.56
CA ALA A 43 15.63 -11.53 -9.31
C ALA A 43 14.24 -10.89 -9.20
N ARG A 44 14.12 -9.58 -9.54
CA ARG A 44 12.81 -8.89 -9.59
C ARG A 44 11.88 -9.53 -10.60
N PHE A 45 12.34 -9.82 -11.80
CA PHE A 45 11.52 -10.48 -12.83
C PHE A 45 10.99 -11.84 -12.34
N THR A 46 11.84 -12.65 -11.70
CA THR A 46 11.43 -13.95 -11.15
C THR A 46 10.39 -13.78 -10.03
N LEU A 47 10.60 -12.83 -9.12
CA LEU A 47 9.65 -12.52 -8.04
C LEU A 47 8.30 -12.09 -8.61
N GLU A 48 8.29 -11.19 -9.60
CA GLU A 48 7.08 -10.75 -10.28
C GLU A 48 6.34 -11.90 -10.98
N ALA A 49 7.08 -12.80 -11.64
CA ALA A 49 6.50 -13.97 -12.28
C ALA A 49 5.84 -14.92 -11.25
N ILE A 50 6.48 -15.16 -10.11
CA ILE A 50 5.94 -16.00 -9.03
C ILE A 50 4.66 -15.40 -8.46
N VAL A 51 4.67 -14.10 -8.12
CA VAL A 51 3.51 -13.45 -7.51
C VAL A 51 2.37 -13.31 -8.52
N GLY A 52 2.68 -12.99 -9.78
CA GLY A 52 1.68 -12.94 -10.86
C GLY A 52 1.01 -14.30 -11.10
N ALA A 53 1.79 -15.38 -11.12
CA ALA A 53 1.27 -16.75 -11.23
C ALA A 53 0.37 -17.13 -10.04
N ALA A 54 0.74 -16.73 -8.83
CA ALA A 54 -0.05 -16.99 -7.64
C ALA A 54 -1.36 -16.18 -7.63
N ASP A 55 -1.35 -14.91 -8.02
CA ASP A 55 -2.56 -14.08 -8.15
C ASP A 55 -3.50 -14.63 -9.23
N GLU A 56 -2.97 -15.12 -10.33
CA GLU A 56 -3.77 -15.77 -11.38
C GLU A 56 -4.44 -17.05 -10.88
N LEU A 57 -3.71 -17.93 -10.18
CA LEU A 57 -4.27 -19.13 -9.57
C LEU A 57 -5.36 -18.78 -8.55
N LEU A 58 -5.11 -17.76 -7.72
CA LEU A 58 -6.09 -17.28 -6.75
C LEU A 58 -7.40 -16.86 -7.42
N ARG A 59 -7.31 -16.05 -8.48
CA ARG A 59 -8.49 -15.50 -9.18
C ARG A 59 -9.27 -16.55 -9.96
N THR A 60 -8.57 -17.54 -10.53
CA THR A 60 -9.21 -18.53 -11.43
C THR A 60 -9.65 -19.81 -10.73
N GLN A 61 -8.96 -20.21 -9.66
CA GLN A 61 -9.13 -21.50 -9.00
C GLN A 61 -9.28 -21.40 -7.47
N GLY A 62 -9.16 -20.20 -6.90
CA GLY A 62 -9.28 -19.96 -5.47
C GLY A 62 -8.00 -20.24 -4.68
N VAL A 63 -8.05 -19.94 -3.39
CA VAL A 63 -6.87 -19.98 -2.49
C VAL A 63 -6.30 -21.39 -2.29
N GLU A 64 -7.11 -22.43 -2.43
CA GLU A 64 -6.65 -23.82 -2.29
C GLU A 64 -5.73 -24.24 -3.44
N ALA A 65 -5.89 -23.67 -4.64
CA ALA A 65 -5.00 -23.89 -5.76
C ALA A 65 -3.64 -23.21 -5.60
N VAL A 66 -3.53 -22.21 -4.73
CA VAL A 66 -2.26 -21.49 -4.45
C VAL A 66 -1.39 -22.37 -3.56
N THR A 67 -0.66 -23.29 -4.16
CA THR A 67 0.38 -24.12 -3.52
C THR A 67 1.75 -23.75 -4.10
N THR A 68 2.83 -23.93 -3.36
CA THR A 68 4.19 -23.66 -3.87
C THR A 68 4.49 -24.44 -5.14
N ARG A 69 3.96 -25.66 -5.28
CA ARG A 69 4.12 -26.52 -6.46
C ARG A 69 3.37 -25.93 -7.67
N ASN A 70 2.10 -25.59 -7.50
CA ASN A 70 1.28 -25.05 -8.58
C ASN A 70 1.79 -23.69 -9.04
N VAL A 71 2.18 -22.83 -8.07
CA VAL A 71 2.74 -21.51 -8.34
C VAL A 71 4.06 -21.64 -9.11
N ALA A 72 4.99 -22.53 -8.68
CA ALA A 72 6.23 -22.74 -9.38
C ALA A 72 6.02 -23.23 -10.83
N ALA A 73 5.11 -24.21 -11.02
CA ALA A 73 4.75 -24.71 -12.34
C ALA A 73 4.16 -23.62 -13.23
N ARG A 74 3.26 -22.78 -12.69
CA ARG A 74 2.63 -21.69 -13.42
C ARG A 74 3.59 -20.55 -13.77
N ALA A 75 4.51 -20.24 -12.85
CA ALA A 75 5.55 -19.22 -13.03
C ALA A 75 6.70 -19.67 -13.96
N GLY A 76 6.76 -20.94 -14.34
CA GLY A 76 7.85 -21.49 -15.14
C GLY A 76 9.18 -21.58 -14.38
N VAL A 77 9.15 -21.72 -13.05
CA VAL A 77 10.33 -21.85 -12.22
C VAL A 77 10.37 -23.21 -11.50
N SER A 78 11.57 -23.64 -11.08
CA SER A 78 11.65 -24.83 -10.23
C SER A 78 11.12 -24.52 -8.81
N VAL A 79 10.59 -25.54 -8.13
CA VAL A 79 10.15 -25.41 -6.72
C VAL A 79 11.30 -24.95 -5.82
N GLY A 80 12.53 -25.43 -6.07
CA GLY A 80 13.72 -24.98 -5.34
C GLY A 80 14.03 -23.50 -5.56
N ALA A 81 13.86 -23.00 -6.79
CA ALA A 81 14.00 -21.58 -7.09
C ALA A 81 12.94 -20.73 -6.39
N LEU A 82 11.68 -21.21 -6.34
CA LEU A 82 10.60 -20.52 -5.62
C LEU A 82 10.94 -20.38 -4.13
N TYR A 83 11.46 -21.42 -3.48
CA TYR A 83 11.82 -21.37 -2.06
C TYR A 83 12.94 -20.39 -1.74
N GLN A 84 13.76 -19.97 -2.71
CA GLN A 84 14.73 -18.88 -2.51
C GLN A 84 14.07 -17.51 -2.30
N TYR A 85 12.83 -17.32 -2.81
CA TYR A 85 12.07 -16.08 -2.68
C TYR A 85 11.00 -16.14 -1.59
N PHE A 86 10.32 -17.28 -1.48
CA PHE A 86 9.18 -17.46 -0.59
C PHE A 86 9.31 -18.76 0.19
N PRO A 87 9.52 -18.69 1.51
CA PRO A 87 9.74 -19.90 2.34
C PRO A 87 8.50 -20.81 2.42
N ASN A 88 7.29 -20.26 2.17
CA ASN A 88 6.02 -20.99 2.24
C ASN A 88 4.91 -20.26 1.46
N LYS A 89 3.73 -20.92 1.36
CA LYS A 89 2.52 -20.35 0.75
C LYS A 89 2.15 -19.01 1.38
N GLU A 90 2.26 -18.90 2.68
CA GLU A 90 1.85 -17.73 3.45
C GLU A 90 2.64 -16.48 3.07
N ALA A 91 3.95 -16.61 2.83
CA ALA A 91 4.79 -15.51 2.34
C ALA A 91 4.35 -15.00 0.95
N ILE A 92 3.87 -15.90 0.08
CA ILE A 92 3.31 -15.53 -1.22
C ILE A 92 2.01 -14.75 -1.04
N LEU A 93 1.10 -15.23 -0.17
CA LEU A 93 -0.17 -14.56 0.13
C LEU A 93 0.04 -13.18 0.75
N ILE A 94 1.06 -13.02 1.61
CA ILE A 94 1.46 -11.72 2.16
C ILE A 94 1.86 -10.76 1.02
N GLU A 95 2.64 -11.22 0.05
CA GLU A 95 3.05 -10.36 -1.06
C GLU A 95 1.88 -9.99 -1.98
N ILE A 96 0.93 -10.91 -2.22
CA ILE A 96 -0.30 -10.59 -2.94
C ILE A 96 -1.12 -9.56 -2.16
N SER A 97 -1.26 -9.72 -0.84
CA SER A 97 -2.02 -8.77 -0.03
C SER A 97 -1.41 -7.36 -0.04
N LYS A 98 -0.07 -7.25 -0.04
CA LYS A 98 0.61 -5.96 -0.22
C LYS A 98 0.25 -5.30 -1.55
N ARG A 99 0.26 -6.06 -2.65
CA ARG A 99 -0.13 -5.54 -3.97
C ARG A 99 -1.56 -5.04 -3.99
N ILE A 100 -2.48 -5.81 -3.41
CA ILE A 100 -3.89 -5.39 -3.28
C ILE A 100 -3.99 -4.05 -2.53
N MET A 101 -3.24 -3.89 -1.45
CA MET A 101 -3.23 -2.66 -0.66
C MET A 101 -2.53 -1.50 -1.39
N ASP A 102 -1.43 -1.76 -2.10
CA ASP A 102 -0.73 -0.76 -2.91
C ASP A 102 -1.64 -0.23 -4.04
N GLU A 103 -2.34 -1.13 -4.75
CA GLU A 103 -3.32 -0.75 -5.77
C GLU A 103 -4.46 0.10 -5.19
N ALA A 104 -4.98 -0.27 -4.02
CA ALA A 104 -5.99 0.50 -3.31
C ALA A 104 -5.49 1.88 -2.87
N SER A 105 -4.22 1.97 -2.44
CA SER A 105 -3.58 3.21 -2.00
C SER A 105 -3.34 4.18 -3.16
N VAL A 106 -2.80 3.69 -4.29
CA VAL A 106 -2.60 4.50 -5.51
C VAL A 106 -3.93 5.06 -6.01
N ALA A 107 -4.97 4.22 -6.01
CA ALA A 107 -6.31 4.66 -6.41
C ALA A 107 -6.98 5.65 -5.42
N ALA A 108 -6.49 5.75 -4.18
CA ALA A 108 -6.88 6.76 -3.19
C ALA A 108 -6.02 8.04 -3.26
N SER A 109 -5.17 8.17 -4.29
CA SER A 109 -4.27 9.32 -4.41
C SER A 109 -5.04 10.64 -4.58
N PRO A 110 -4.42 11.78 -4.22
CA PRO A 110 -5.05 13.11 -4.34
C PRO A 110 -5.56 13.44 -5.73
N GLU A 111 -5.07 12.76 -6.78
CA GLU A 111 -5.56 12.96 -8.15
C GLU A 111 -7.01 12.50 -8.34
N LEU A 112 -7.45 11.46 -7.65
CA LEU A 112 -8.86 11.05 -7.65
C LEU A 112 -9.74 12.12 -6.99
N PHE A 113 -9.20 12.84 -6.00
CA PHE A 113 -9.88 13.92 -5.31
C PHE A 113 -9.82 15.25 -6.07
N ARG A 114 -9.03 15.36 -7.15
CA ARG A 114 -8.97 16.56 -8.02
C ARG A 114 -10.05 16.60 -9.08
N LEU A 115 -10.89 15.59 -9.19
CA LEU A 115 -12.05 15.62 -10.10
C LEU A 115 -13.14 16.53 -9.53
N HIS A 116 -12.85 17.81 -9.45
CA HIS A 116 -13.65 18.93 -8.89
C HIS A 116 -15.07 19.10 -9.45
N ARG A 117 -15.53 18.20 -10.30
CA ARG A 117 -16.83 18.25 -10.95
C ARG A 117 -17.81 17.17 -10.48
N GLN A 118 -17.37 16.26 -9.61
CA GLN A 118 -18.23 15.20 -9.10
C GLN A 118 -18.92 15.66 -7.81
N SER A 119 -20.17 15.25 -7.66
CA SER A 119 -20.89 15.43 -6.40
C SER A 119 -20.26 14.60 -5.29
N LEU A 120 -20.46 15.00 -4.04
CA LEU A 120 -19.98 14.22 -2.89
C LEU A 120 -20.52 12.78 -2.92
N ASP A 121 -21.76 12.58 -3.38
CA ASP A 121 -22.38 11.26 -3.49
C ASP A 121 -21.65 10.36 -4.50
N GLU A 122 -21.30 10.88 -5.68
CA GLU A 122 -20.55 10.14 -6.68
C GLU A 122 -19.14 9.73 -6.17
N LEU A 123 -18.48 10.65 -5.45
CA LEU A 123 -17.19 10.39 -4.83
C LEU A 123 -17.27 9.32 -3.74
N LEU A 124 -18.28 9.41 -2.85
CA LEU A 124 -18.51 8.41 -1.82
C LEU A 124 -18.86 7.05 -2.41
N GLN A 125 -19.70 7.00 -3.45
CA GLN A 125 -20.00 5.77 -4.20
C GLN A 125 -18.74 5.14 -4.76
N ALA A 126 -17.92 5.88 -5.49
CA ALA A 126 -16.69 5.40 -6.07
C ALA A 126 -15.71 4.88 -4.99
N LEU A 127 -15.59 5.60 -3.88
CA LEU A 127 -14.76 5.22 -2.74
C LEU A 127 -15.23 3.90 -2.13
N PHE A 128 -16.54 3.76 -1.83
CA PHE A 128 -17.07 2.56 -1.20
C PHE A 128 -17.05 1.35 -2.14
N HIS A 129 -17.36 1.52 -3.43
CA HIS A 129 -17.20 0.44 -4.41
C HIS A 129 -15.78 -0.12 -4.40
N ARG A 130 -14.79 0.76 -4.41
CA ARG A 130 -13.38 0.36 -4.37
C ARG A 130 -13.00 -0.31 -3.05
N THR A 131 -13.45 0.25 -1.93
CA THR A 131 -13.17 -0.32 -0.61
C THR A 131 -13.75 -1.73 -0.48
N VAL A 132 -15.02 -1.91 -0.85
CA VAL A 132 -15.68 -3.23 -0.87
C VAL A 132 -14.95 -4.20 -1.80
N HIS A 133 -14.53 -3.75 -2.99
CA HIS A 133 -13.75 -4.58 -3.91
C HIS A 133 -12.40 -5.01 -3.29
N THR A 134 -11.70 -4.11 -2.63
CA THR A 134 -10.45 -4.40 -1.94
C THR A 134 -10.66 -5.43 -0.84
N GLU A 135 -11.71 -5.27 -0.02
CA GLU A 135 -12.04 -6.24 1.03
C GLU A 135 -12.36 -7.63 0.48
N LYS A 136 -13.13 -7.71 -0.61
CA LYS A 136 -13.40 -9.00 -1.30
C LYS A 136 -12.10 -9.67 -1.75
N ARG A 137 -11.19 -8.91 -2.36
CA ARG A 137 -9.89 -9.44 -2.80
C ARG A 137 -9.04 -9.92 -1.62
N LEU A 138 -8.99 -9.17 -0.52
CA LEU A 138 -8.27 -9.58 0.69
C LEU A 138 -8.89 -10.83 1.32
N PHE A 139 -10.23 -10.92 1.36
CA PHE A 139 -10.93 -12.09 1.89
C PHE A 139 -10.72 -13.34 1.02
N SER A 140 -10.56 -13.19 -0.30
CA SER A 140 -10.28 -14.31 -1.21
C SER A 140 -8.93 -14.99 -0.93
N LEU A 141 -8.02 -14.36 -0.19
CA LEU A 141 -6.77 -14.98 0.28
C LEU A 141 -7.00 -16.07 1.35
N GLY A 142 -8.24 -16.23 1.79
CA GLY A 142 -8.68 -17.21 2.79
C GLY A 142 -9.02 -16.59 4.13
N LYS A 143 -10.09 -17.13 4.75
CA LYS A 143 -10.64 -16.59 6.01
C LYS A 143 -9.61 -16.52 7.14
N ASP A 144 -8.79 -17.57 7.30
CA ASP A 144 -7.78 -17.61 8.36
C ASP A 144 -6.60 -16.68 8.08
N PHE A 145 -6.23 -16.53 6.81
CA PHE A 145 -5.24 -15.55 6.39
C PHE A 145 -5.75 -14.13 6.63
N TYR A 146 -6.99 -13.82 6.21
CA TYR A 146 -7.62 -12.53 6.43
C TYR A 146 -7.63 -12.13 7.90
N ARG A 147 -8.03 -13.03 8.78
CA ARG A 147 -8.07 -12.78 10.24
C ARG A 147 -6.69 -12.46 10.83
N ARG A 148 -5.64 -13.15 10.37
CA ARG A 148 -4.30 -12.98 10.92
C ARG A 148 -3.56 -11.78 10.36
N TYR A 149 -3.60 -11.59 9.05
CA TYR A 149 -2.70 -10.67 8.34
C TYR A 149 -3.39 -9.46 7.71
N ALA A 150 -4.49 -9.64 6.99
CA ALA A 150 -5.14 -8.55 6.28
C ALA A 150 -5.65 -7.46 7.24
N ARG A 151 -6.22 -7.87 8.37
CA ARG A 151 -6.69 -6.94 9.41
C ARG A 151 -5.55 -6.12 10.01
N GLN A 152 -4.38 -6.72 10.22
CA GLN A 152 -3.20 -6.00 10.71
C GLN A 152 -2.69 -4.97 9.69
N MET A 153 -2.72 -5.33 8.40
CA MET A 153 -2.31 -4.44 7.31
C MET A 153 -3.25 -3.25 7.14
N GLN A 154 -4.56 -3.48 7.25
CA GLN A 154 -5.57 -2.42 7.15
C GLN A 154 -5.44 -1.35 8.24
N PHE A 155 -5.04 -1.74 9.45
CA PHE A 155 -4.91 -0.81 10.58
C PHE A 155 -3.53 -0.14 10.68
N GLY A 156 -2.65 -0.32 9.67
CA GLY A 156 -1.32 0.31 9.66
C GLY A 156 -0.39 -0.16 10.78
N ARG A 157 -0.76 -1.24 11.50
CA ARG A 157 0.06 -1.79 12.59
C ARG A 157 1.21 -2.66 12.11
N ALA A 158 1.17 -3.09 10.86
CA ALA A 158 2.25 -3.86 10.25
C ALA A 158 3.28 -2.90 9.65
N GLN A 159 4.16 -2.36 10.49
CA GLN A 159 5.32 -1.59 10.03
C GLN A 159 6.11 -2.41 8.99
N GLY A 160 6.27 -1.84 7.79
CA GLY A 160 7.07 -2.46 6.72
C GLY A 160 6.33 -3.42 5.77
N LEU A 161 5.02 -3.59 5.87
CA LEU A 161 4.26 -4.50 5.00
C LEU A 161 3.53 -3.82 3.82
N GLY A 162 3.56 -2.51 3.69
CA GLY A 162 3.01 -1.78 2.55
C GLY A 162 4.05 -0.84 1.95
N ARG A 163 4.07 -0.73 0.63
CA ARG A 163 4.88 0.26 -0.10
C ARG A 163 4.16 1.61 -0.25
N GLY A 164 2.88 1.69 0.14
CA GLY A 164 2.10 2.90 0.04
C GLY A 164 2.44 3.88 1.16
N ASP A 165 2.84 5.10 0.81
CA ASP A 165 3.11 6.20 1.75
C ASP A 165 1.83 6.72 2.45
N CYS A 166 0.67 6.11 2.20
CA CYS A 166 -0.61 6.56 2.74
C CYS A 166 -0.90 5.91 4.10
N THR A 167 -0.52 6.60 5.16
CA THR A 167 -0.88 6.20 6.53
C THR A 167 -2.39 6.37 6.77
N SER A 168 -2.90 5.70 7.80
CA SER A 168 -4.29 5.91 8.24
C SER A 168 -4.60 7.37 8.58
N GLU A 169 -3.62 8.12 9.06
CA GLU A 169 -3.74 9.54 9.37
C GLU A 169 -3.85 10.38 8.10
N GLN A 170 -3.07 10.05 7.08
CA GLN A 170 -3.16 10.69 5.78
C GLN A 170 -4.51 10.44 5.10
N LEU A 171 -5.09 9.24 5.25
CA LEU A 171 -6.44 8.96 4.74
C LEU A 171 -7.49 9.81 5.43
N VAL A 172 -7.43 9.99 6.75
CA VAL A 172 -8.32 10.88 7.50
C VAL A 172 -8.13 12.33 7.03
N ALA A 173 -6.89 12.81 6.95
CA ALA A 173 -6.59 14.16 6.48
C ALA A 173 -7.05 14.41 5.03
N ASN A 174 -6.92 13.41 4.15
CA ASN A 174 -7.42 13.49 2.78
C ASN A 174 -8.95 13.56 2.75
N MET A 175 -9.62 12.76 3.58
CA MET A 175 -11.09 12.78 3.70
C MET A 175 -11.57 14.12 4.26
N ALA A 176 -10.92 14.65 5.30
CA ALA A 176 -11.27 15.98 5.85
C ALA A 176 -11.15 17.07 4.79
N ARG A 177 -10.08 17.07 4.00
CA ARG A 177 -9.93 18.01 2.87
C ARG A 177 -11.01 17.85 1.82
N LEU A 178 -11.41 16.61 1.50
CA LEU A 178 -12.48 16.32 0.56
C LEU A 178 -13.80 16.89 1.07
N LEU A 179 -14.15 16.63 2.31
CA LEU A 179 -15.38 17.16 2.93
C LEU A 179 -15.37 18.69 2.96
N HIS A 180 -14.25 19.30 3.29
CA HIS A 180 -14.10 20.75 3.28
C HIS A 180 -14.27 21.35 1.87
N GLN A 181 -13.80 20.67 0.82
CA GLN A 181 -14.02 21.10 -0.57
C GLN A 181 -15.50 21.01 -1.01
N HIS A 182 -16.31 20.23 -0.30
CA HIS A 182 -17.75 20.09 -0.53
C HIS A 182 -18.57 20.68 0.63
N ALA A 183 -18.07 21.77 1.22
CA ALA A 183 -18.71 22.42 2.38
C ALA A 183 -20.19 22.75 2.15
N ASP A 184 -20.58 23.14 0.94
CA ASP A 184 -21.98 23.38 0.56
C ASP A 184 -22.89 22.15 0.74
N ALA A 185 -22.30 20.95 0.62
CA ALA A 185 -22.99 19.65 0.76
C ALA A 185 -22.86 19.05 2.16
N VAL A 186 -21.90 19.52 2.96
CA VAL A 186 -21.58 19.02 4.31
C VAL A 186 -22.13 19.93 5.40
N GLY A 187 -22.38 21.21 5.09
CA GLY A 187 -22.84 22.21 6.07
C GLY A 187 -21.78 22.54 7.13
N GLU A 188 -22.22 22.89 8.35
CA GLU A 188 -21.35 23.27 9.47
C GLU A 188 -20.80 22.08 10.28
N ALA A 189 -20.91 20.84 9.76
CA ALA A 189 -20.42 19.66 10.46
C ALA A 189 -18.91 19.76 10.74
N ASP A 190 -18.47 19.22 11.88
CA ASP A 190 -17.05 19.03 12.18
C ASP A 190 -16.42 18.07 11.15
N THR A 191 -15.80 18.65 10.11
CA THR A 191 -15.23 17.88 8.99
C THR A 191 -14.08 16.96 9.42
N GLU A 192 -13.36 17.28 10.50
CA GLU A 192 -12.30 16.42 11.03
C GLU A 192 -12.90 15.19 11.72
N LEU A 193 -13.90 15.40 12.59
CA LEU A 193 -14.61 14.31 13.24
C LEU A 193 -15.34 13.44 12.23
N ALA A 194 -16.05 14.03 11.28
CA ALA A 194 -16.75 13.32 10.21
C ALA A 194 -15.77 12.47 9.38
N ALA A 195 -14.63 13.04 8.98
CA ALA A 195 -13.58 12.33 8.25
C ALA A 195 -13.01 11.15 9.06
N PHE A 196 -12.75 11.35 10.35
CA PHE A 196 -12.28 10.30 11.24
C PHE A 196 -13.32 9.16 11.33
N MET A 197 -14.57 9.49 11.58
CA MET A 197 -15.67 8.53 11.68
C MET A 197 -15.87 7.76 10.37
N LEU A 198 -15.85 8.46 9.24
CA LEU A 198 -15.99 7.84 7.92
C LEU A 198 -14.83 6.88 7.64
N VAL A 199 -13.59 7.31 7.81
CA VAL A 199 -12.43 6.48 7.47
C VAL A 199 -12.29 5.31 8.44
N ARG A 200 -12.41 5.55 9.75
CA ARG A 200 -12.19 4.53 10.77
C ARG A 200 -13.43 3.68 11.01
N GLY A 201 -14.60 4.30 11.14
CA GLY A 201 -15.85 3.61 11.40
C GLY A 201 -16.26 2.69 10.24
N MET A 202 -16.16 3.17 8.99
CA MET A 202 -16.49 2.34 7.83
C MET A 202 -15.53 1.15 7.67
N ARG A 203 -14.26 1.32 7.99
CA ARG A 203 -13.30 0.19 7.97
C ARG A 203 -13.65 -0.86 9.00
N ILE A 204 -14.01 -0.46 10.22
CA ILE A 204 -14.42 -1.39 11.29
C ILE A 204 -15.69 -2.11 10.87
N LEU A 205 -16.68 -1.37 10.34
CA LEU A 205 -17.94 -1.94 9.85
C LEU A 205 -17.71 -2.99 8.77
N LEU A 206 -16.89 -2.65 7.75
CA LEU A 206 -16.58 -3.58 6.66
C LEU A 206 -15.76 -4.78 7.14
N ALA A 207 -14.82 -4.60 8.04
CA ALA A 207 -14.05 -5.71 8.62
C ALA A 207 -14.96 -6.69 9.38
N THR A 208 -15.90 -6.16 10.17
CA THR A 208 -16.91 -6.98 10.87
C THR A 208 -17.80 -7.72 9.89
N LEU A 209 -18.26 -7.03 8.83
CA LEU A 209 -19.09 -7.64 7.78
C LEU A 209 -18.36 -8.78 7.07
N VAL A 210 -17.07 -8.60 6.73
CA VAL A 210 -16.24 -9.64 6.12
C VAL A 210 -16.06 -10.85 7.03
N GLU A 211 -15.92 -10.63 8.32
CA GLU A 211 -15.71 -11.73 9.28
C GLU A 211 -17.00 -12.52 9.59
N GLU A 212 -18.13 -11.83 9.74
CA GLU A 212 -19.39 -12.41 10.20
C GLU A 212 -20.33 -12.81 9.06
N ARG A 213 -20.43 -11.97 8.03
CA ARG A 213 -21.41 -12.09 6.95
C ARG A 213 -20.79 -11.77 5.57
N PRO A 214 -19.73 -12.49 5.15
CA PRO A 214 -18.99 -12.19 3.92
C PRO A 214 -19.89 -12.20 2.64
N GLU A 215 -20.98 -12.98 2.65
CA GLU A 215 -21.94 -13.01 1.55
C GLU A 215 -22.63 -11.67 1.30
N LEU A 216 -22.71 -10.80 2.30
CA LEU A 216 -23.30 -9.46 2.15
C LEU A 216 -22.39 -8.49 1.37
N LEU A 217 -21.11 -8.81 1.19
CA LEU A 217 -20.24 -8.03 0.31
C LEU A 217 -20.71 -8.02 -1.14
N ASP A 218 -21.48 -9.04 -1.56
CA ASP A 218 -22.05 -9.12 -2.90
C ASP A 218 -23.43 -8.46 -3.02
N SER A 219 -23.96 -7.94 -1.91
CA SER A 219 -25.26 -7.27 -1.90
C SER A 219 -25.23 -5.98 -2.73
N PRO A 220 -26.12 -5.80 -3.71
CA PRO A 220 -26.22 -4.56 -4.48
C PRO A 220 -26.61 -3.37 -3.63
N SER A 221 -27.20 -3.59 -2.45
CA SER A 221 -27.63 -2.54 -1.52
C SER A 221 -26.50 -2.07 -0.60
N LEU A 222 -25.36 -2.78 -0.53
CA LEU A 222 -24.30 -2.47 0.43
C LEU A 222 -23.72 -1.07 0.20
N VAL A 223 -23.26 -0.79 -1.02
CA VAL A 223 -22.66 0.53 -1.32
C VAL A 223 -23.66 1.67 -1.17
N PRO A 224 -24.89 1.60 -1.69
CA PRO A 224 -25.90 2.63 -1.42
C PRO A 224 -26.15 2.85 0.08
N MET A 225 -26.15 1.81 0.89
CA MET A 225 -26.33 1.94 2.34
C MET A 225 -25.12 2.63 3.01
N LEU A 226 -23.90 2.29 2.61
CA LEU A 226 -22.69 2.96 3.11
C LEU A 226 -22.68 4.46 2.76
N VAL A 227 -23.10 4.81 1.54
CA VAL A 227 -23.23 6.23 1.11
C VAL A 227 -24.25 6.96 1.99
N ARG A 228 -25.41 6.35 2.26
CA ARG A 228 -26.42 6.94 3.15
C ARG A 228 -25.89 7.15 4.55
N ILE A 229 -25.18 6.20 5.12
CA ILE A 229 -24.55 6.34 6.44
C ILE A 229 -23.53 7.49 6.42
N ALA A 230 -22.68 7.52 5.38
CA ALA A 230 -21.69 8.59 5.23
C ALA A 230 -22.35 9.97 5.14
N ARG A 231 -23.43 10.09 4.37
CA ARG A 231 -24.19 11.33 4.27
C ARG A 231 -24.82 11.75 5.59
N ALA A 232 -25.38 10.81 6.33
CA ALA A 232 -25.93 11.10 7.66
C ALA A 232 -24.84 11.57 8.66
N MET A 233 -23.60 11.11 8.53
CA MET A 233 -22.48 11.59 9.36
C MET A 233 -21.97 12.98 8.94
N THR A 234 -22.29 13.44 7.75
CA THR A 234 -21.84 14.71 7.20
C THR A 234 -22.96 15.76 7.09
N ASP A 235 -24.21 15.42 7.41
CA ASP A 235 -25.35 16.32 7.31
C ASP A 235 -25.57 17.05 8.65
N ALA A 236 -25.22 18.34 8.68
CA ALA A 236 -25.39 19.20 9.85
C ALA A 236 -26.85 19.42 10.25
N ARG A 237 -27.82 19.12 9.37
CA ARG A 237 -29.25 19.37 9.64
C ARG A 237 -29.84 18.44 10.71
N LEU A 238 -29.10 17.42 11.12
CA LEU A 238 -29.55 16.53 12.19
C LEU A 238 -29.43 17.16 13.59
N GLU A 239 -28.70 18.26 13.76
CA GLU A 239 -28.53 18.95 15.05
C GLU A 239 -29.63 19.96 15.34
N GLU A 240 -30.34 20.52 14.32
CA GLU A 240 -31.41 21.49 14.52
C GLU A 240 -32.70 20.87 15.08
N GLY A 241 -32.86 19.54 15.02
CA GLY A 241 -34.09 18.86 15.50
C GLY A 241 -34.11 18.53 17.00
N ALA A 242 -33.00 18.63 17.70
CA ALA A 242 -32.88 18.21 19.10
C ALA A 242 -32.99 19.37 20.13
N GLY A 243 -33.06 20.61 19.66
CA GLY A 243 -32.96 21.81 20.52
C GLY A 243 -34.23 22.54 20.86
N HIS A 244 -35.43 22.08 20.42
CA HIS A 244 -36.63 22.87 20.63
C HIS A 244 -37.85 22.02 21.08
N ASP A 245 -37.78 21.42 22.29
CA ASP A 245 -38.97 21.14 23.05
C ASP A 245 -38.64 21.03 24.56
N GLY A 246 -38.86 22.08 25.29
CA GLY A 246 -38.62 22.16 26.74
C GLY A 246 -39.09 23.42 27.38
N GLY A 247 -39.99 24.14 26.72
CA GLY A 247 -40.73 25.28 27.32
C GLY A 247 -41.82 24.76 28.26
N VAL A 248 -41.50 24.34 29.49
CA VAL A 248 -42.46 24.19 30.57
C VAL A 248 -42.80 25.59 31.04
N THR A 249 -43.92 26.14 30.54
CA THR A 249 -44.58 27.30 31.15
C THR A 249 -45.19 26.88 32.46
N ALA A 250 -44.49 27.17 33.54
CA ALA A 250 -45.14 27.28 34.85
C ALA A 250 -45.91 28.61 34.85
N SER A 251 -47.21 28.56 34.95
CA SER A 251 -48.07 29.69 35.31
C SER A 251 -48.60 29.52 36.71
N PRO A 252 -48.95 30.62 37.37
CA PRO A 252 -48.95 30.83 38.84
C PRO A 252 -50.08 30.19 39.60
#